data_484dcde0a2e2e52043a8a1db726c96b2
#
_entry.id   484dcde0a2e2e52043a8a1db726c96b2
#
_cell.length_a   1.000
_cell.length_b   1.000
_cell.length_c   1.000
_cell.angle_alpha   90.00
_cell.angle_beta   90.00
_cell.angle_gamma   90.00
#
_symmetry.space_group_name_H-M   'P 1'
#
loop_
_entity.id
_entity.type
_entity.pdbx_description
1 polymer ?
#
loop_
_entity_poly.entity_id
_entity_poly.type
_entity_poly.pdbx_seq_one_letter_code
_entity_poly.pdbx_strand_id
1 'polypeptide(L)'
;MNPKIVFTSLNGKGMKPTNEYKNAVYSISSGERCYVLPGERKFIKTFIEVEIPEGYFGIIYPRKENYIRNGLYPFQEIIFPQEKKELLLMVTNVNIPKGPLMMTDNERFLGERSKIDIYIGDKIANIILSPITFFSFDG
;
A
#
# COMPACT_ATOMS: atom_id res chain seq x y z
N MET A 1 -29.22 -6.34 0.35
CA MET A 1 -28.29 -5.21 0.47
C MET A 1 -26.88 -5.66 0.11
N ASN A 2 -26.24 -4.94 -0.79
CA ASN A 2 -24.87 -5.23 -1.08
C ASN A 2 -23.96 -4.69 0.02
N PRO A 3 -23.06 -5.52 0.56
CA PRO A 3 -22.08 -5.04 1.52
C PRO A 3 -21.19 -3.97 0.90
N LYS A 4 -20.79 -3.00 1.71
CA LYS A 4 -19.97 -1.89 1.24
C LYS A 4 -18.74 -1.72 2.12
N ILE A 5 -17.60 -1.56 1.47
CA ILE A 5 -16.43 -1.04 2.15
C ILE A 5 -16.62 0.46 2.35
N VAL A 6 -16.23 0.96 3.52
CA VAL A 6 -16.35 2.38 3.83
C VAL A 6 -14.96 2.97 4.02
N PHE A 7 -14.67 4.02 3.25
CA PHE A 7 -13.44 4.78 3.38
C PHE A 7 -13.77 6.16 3.93
N THR A 8 -13.07 6.57 4.96
CA THR A 8 -13.25 7.88 5.59
C THR A 8 -11.94 8.65 5.53
N SER A 9 -11.99 9.85 4.96
CA SER A 9 -10.83 10.75 4.95
C SER A 9 -10.67 11.38 6.33
N LEU A 10 -9.48 11.28 6.90
CA LEU A 10 -9.17 11.83 8.21
C LEU A 10 -8.71 13.27 8.07
N ASN A 11 -9.35 14.17 8.83
CA ASN A 11 -9.02 15.59 8.84
C ASN A 11 -9.02 16.25 7.46
N GLY A 12 -9.77 15.72 6.52
CA GLY A 12 -9.82 16.23 5.16
C GLY A 12 -8.53 16.06 4.36
N LYS A 13 -7.56 15.29 4.87
CA LYS A 13 -6.24 15.14 4.24
C LYS A 13 -6.13 13.95 3.32
N GLY A 14 -6.88 12.88 3.60
CA GLY A 14 -6.80 11.66 2.82
C GLY A 14 -7.57 11.75 1.52
N MET A 15 -7.00 11.21 0.45
CA MET A 15 -7.67 11.07 -0.83
C MET A 15 -8.46 9.76 -0.82
N LYS A 16 -9.77 9.83 -1.09
CA LYS A 16 -10.60 8.63 -1.12
C LYS A 16 -10.09 7.66 -2.19
N PRO A 17 -10.02 6.37 -1.87
CA PRO A 17 -9.60 5.35 -2.83
C PRO A 17 -10.44 5.35 -4.09
N THR A 18 -9.79 5.09 -5.20
CA THR A 18 -10.43 5.00 -6.51
C THR A 18 -10.86 3.57 -6.79
N ASN A 19 -12.12 3.40 -7.20
CA ASN A 19 -12.62 2.10 -7.61
C ASN A 19 -11.94 1.68 -8.92
N GLU A 20 -11.20 0.59 -8.89
CA GLU A 20 -10.47 0.08 -10.06
C GLU A 20 -11.23 -1.07 -10.75
N TYR A 21 -12.05 -1.82 -10.00
CA TYR A 21 -12.81 -2.92 -10.58
C TYR A 21 -14.05 -3.24 -9.77
N LYS A 22 -15.22 -2.89 -10.30
CA LYS A 22 -16.56 -3.34 -9.84
C LYS A 22 -16.77 -3.36 -8.32
N ASN A 23 -16.32 -2.32 -7.62
CA ASN A 23 -16.42 -2.22 -6.17
C ASN A 23 -15.72 -3.35 -5.38
N ALA A 24 -14.83 -4.09 -6.03
CA ALA A 24 -14.05 -5.15 -5.39
C ALA A 24 -12.57 -4.79 -5.23
N VAL A 25 -12.07 -3.89 -6.06
CA VAL A 25 -10.66 -3.46 -6.04
C VAL A 25 -10.60 -1.94 -6.00
N TYR A 26 -9.83 -1.41 -5.06
CA TYR A 26 -9.64 0.03 -4.91
C TYR A 26 -8.16 0.35 -4.85
N SER A 27 -7.75 1.47 -5.44
CA SER A 27 -6.40 1.97 -5.31
C SER A 27 -6.31 2.91 -4.12
N ILE A 28 -5.21 2.80 -3.38
CA ILE A 28 -4.94 3.63 -2.20
C ILE A 28 -3.77 4.55 -2.52
N SER A 29 -3.96 5.83 -2.23
CA SER A 29 -2.97 6.86 -2.53
C SER A 29 -2.24 7.30 -1.27
N SER A 30 -1.01 7.76 -1.46
CA SER A 30 -0.24 8.37 -0.37
C SER A 30 -0.90 9.68 0.10
N GLY A 31 -0.95 9.87 1.40
CA GLY A 31 -1.39 11.12 2.02
C GLY A 31 -0.24 12.04 2.37
N GLU A 32 1.00 11.62 2.14
CA GLU A 32 2.17 12.41 2.46
C GLU A 32 3.22 12.32 1.36
N ARG A 33 4.07 13.34 1.31
CA ARG A 33 5.23 13.31 0.42
C ARG A 33 6.41 12.72 1.17
N CYS A 34 7.07 11.74 0.54
CA CYS A 34 8.25 11.10 1.12
C CYS A 34 9.09 10.45 0.02
N TYR A 35 10.20 9.86 0.42
CA TYR A 35 10.98 9.03 -0.48
C TYR A 35 11.42 7.75 0.24
N VAL A 36 11.69 6.71 -0.53
CA VAL A 36 12.12 5.42 -0.03
C VAL A 36 13.42 5.04 -0.71
N LEU A 37 14.47 4.88 0.07
CA LEU A 37 15.79 4.46 -0.44
C LEU A 37 15.80 2.96 -0.74
N PRO A 38 16.68 2.51 -1.65
CA PRO A 38 16.81 1.08 -1.94
C PRO A 38 17.01 0.25 -0.68
N GLY A 39 16.20 -0.79 -0.51
CA GLY A 39 16.23 -1.66 0.66
C GLY A 39 15.55 -1.09 1.90
N GLU A 40 15.14 0.16 1.88
CA GLU A 40 14.46 0.79 3.01
C GLU A 40 13.02 0.32 3.11
N ARG A 41 12.55 0.15 4.34
CA ARG A 41 11.13 -0.01 4.66
C ARG A 41 10.63 1.27 5.31
N LYS A 42 9.48 1.71 4.89
CA LYS A 42 8.91 2.96 5.40
C LYS A 42 7.39 2.83 5.54
N PHE A 43 6.86 3.35 6.64
CA PHE A 43 5.41 3.49 6.79
C PHE A 43 4.96 4.78 6.13
N ILE A 44 3.90 4.67 5.34
CA ILE A 44 3.32 5.81 4.63
C ILE A 44 1.92 6.07 5.15
N LYS A 45 1.67 7.30 5.55
CA LYS A 45 0.36 7.75 6.00
C LYS A 45 -0.55 7.98 4.79
N THR A 46 -1.73 7.41 4.83
CA THR A 46 -2.75 7.63 3.80
C THR A 46 -3.79 8.65 4.24
N PHE A 47 -3.94 8.86 5.53
CA PHE A 47 -5.01 9.65 6.16
C PHE A 47 -6.40 9.13 5.77
N ILE A 48 -6.49 7.83 5.53
CA ILE A 48 -7.75 7.15 5.21
C ILE A 48 -8.01 6.09 6.27
N GLU A 49 -9.21 6.09 6.81
CA GLU A 49 -9.71 5.04 7.68
C GLU A 49 -10.57 4.10 6.85
N VAL A 50 -10.39 2.80 7.03
CA VAL A 50 -11.15 1.79 6.31
C VAL A 50 -11.99 0.96 7.27
N GLU A 51 -13.20 0.65 6.85
CA GLU A 51 -14.09 -0.27 7.53
C GLU A 51 -14.55 -1.33 6.54
N ILE A 52 -14.18 -2.58 6.82
CA ILE A 52 -14.52 -3.71 5.96
C ILE A 52 -15.88 -4.27 6.39
N PRO A 53 -16.79 -4.55 5.46
CA PRO A 53 -18.09 -5.10 5.80
C PRO A 53 -17.96 -6.50 6.38
N GLU A 54 -18.90 -6.87 7.26
CA GLU A 54 -18.97 -8.20 7.82
C GLU A 54 -19.10 -9.24 6.72
N GLY A 55 -18.40 -10.36 6.87
CA GLY A 55 -18.37 -11.44 5.89
C GLY A 55 -17.28 -11.30 4.83
N TYR A 56 -16.43 -10.26 4.93
CA TYR A 56 -15.36 -10.00 3.95
C TYR A 56 -14.04 -9.71 4.64
N PHE A 57 -12.95 -9.92 3.91
CA PHE A 57 -11.63 -9.41 4.26
C PHE A 57 -11.26 -8.26 3.33
N GLY A 58 -10.47 -7.33 3.84
CA GLY A 58 -9.70 -6.44 3.01
C GLY A 58 -8.28 -6.99 2.87
N ILE A 59 -7.76 -7.04 1.67
CA ILE A 59 -6.39 -7.52 1.42
C ILE A 59 -5.62 -6.40 0.72
N ILE A 60 -4.56 -5.91 1.38
CA ILE A 60 -3.64 -4.94 0.79
C ILE A 60 -2.62 -5.70 -0.06
N TYR A 61 -2.42 -5.26 -1.30
CA TYR A 61 -1.45 -5.89 -2.18
C TYR A 61 -0.82 -4.90 -3.15
N PRO A 62 0.33 -5.29 -3.77
CA PRO A 62 1.07 -4.37 -4.63
C PRO A 62 0.35 -4.04 -5.92
N ARG A 63 0.57 -2.82 -6.39
CA ARG A 63 0.20 -2.42 -7.75
C ARG A 63 1.31 -2.88 -8.69
N LYS A 64 0.95 -3.69 -9.65
CA LYS A 64 1.89 -4.27 -10.62
C LYS A 64 2.73 -3.20 -11.32
N GLU A 65 2.10 -2.10 -11.72
CA GLU A 65 2.78 -1.01 -12.42
C GLU A 65 3.88 -0.39 -11.56
N ASN A 66 3.60 -0.18 -10.28
CA ASN A 66 4.57 0.41 -9.36
C ASN A 66 5.76 -0.50 -9.13
N TYR A 67 5.49 -1.79 -8.97
CA TYR A 67 6.55 -2.77 -8.78
C TYR A 67 7.49 -2.86 -9.99
N ILE A 68 6.91 -2.92 -11.19
CA ILE A 68 7.69 -3.03 -12.43
C ILE A 68 8.47 -1.77 -12.74
N ARG A 69 7.85 -0.59 -12.58
CA ARG A 69 8.48 0.69 -12.93
C ARG A 69 9.46 1.18 -11.88
N ASN A 70 9.04 1.14 -10.63
CA ASN A 70 9.74 1.82 -9.54
C ASN A 70 10.35 0.90 -8.52
N GLY A 71 9.92 -0.36 -8.46
CA GLY A 71 10.35 -1.28 -7.41
C GLY A 71 9.68 -1.00 -6.07
N LEU A 72 8.53 -0.35 -6.05
CA LEU A 72 7.77 -0.10 -4.83
C LEU A 72 6.91 -1.31 -4.49
N TYR A 73 7.10 -1.85 -3.30
CA TYR A 73 6.40 -3.04 -2.84
C TYR A 73 5.74 -2.79 -1.49
N PRO A 74 4.41 -2.64 -1.43
CA PRO A 74 3.71 -2.55 -0.15
C PRO A 74 3.61 -3.92 0.50
N PHE A 75 3.73 -3.93 1.83
CA PHE A 75 3.54 -5.14 2.61
C PHE A 75 2.09 -5.61 2.47
N GLN A 76 1.90 -6.90 2.21
CA GLN A 76 0.57 -7.49 2.12
C GLN A 76 -0.01 -7.65 3.52
N GLU A 77 -1.18 -7.12 3.73
CA GLU A 77 -1.85 -7.11 5.01
C GLU A 77 -3.31 -7.48 4.84
N ILE A 78 -3.82 -8.28 5.79
CA ILE A 78 -5.24 -8.62 5.84
C ILE A 78 -5.91 -7.71 6.86
N ILE A 79 -7.01 -7.07 6.44
CA ILE A 79 -7.83 -6.24 7.32
C ILE A 79 -9.13 -7.00 7.58
N PHE A 80 -9.39 -7.26 8.86
CA PHE A 80 -10.57 -8.01 9.28
C PHE A 80 -11.80 -7.10 9.35
N PRO A 81 -13.02 -7.65 9.22
CA PRO A 81 -14.23 -6.86 9.36
C PRO A 81 -14.38 -6.31 10.78
N GLN A 82 -15.18 -5.26 10.92
CA GLN A 82 -15.50 -4.60 12.20
C GLN A 82 -14.32 -3.85 12.84
N GLU A 83 -13.15 -3.88 12.24
CA GLU A 83 -12.06 -3.02 12.67
C GLU A 83 -12.13 -1.72 11.89
N LYS A 84 -12.28 -0.61 12.59
CA LYS A 84 -12.04 0.72 12.02
C LYS A 84 -10.54 0.96 12.08
N LYS A 85 -9.90 0.91 10.95
CA LYS A 85 -8.45 0.99 10.91
C LYS A 85 -7.98 2.11 10.00
N GLU A 86 -7.13 2.98 10.55
CA GLU A 86 -6.37 3.92 9.73
C GLU A 86 -5.33 3.15 8.92
N LEU A 87 -5.30 3.38 7.63
CA LEU A 87 -4.36 2.71 6.74
C LEU A 87 -2.99 3.36 6.84
N LEU A 88 -2.09 2.65 7.48
CA LEU A 88 -0.67 2.99 7.53
C LEU A 88 0.04 1.92 6.74
N LEU A 89 0.49 2.24 5.53
CA LEU A 89 1.05 1.26 4.62
C LEU A 89 2.56 1.16 4.80
N MET A 90 3.04 -0.04 5.07
CA MET A 90 4.48 -0.30 5.06
C MET A 90 4.89 -0.65 3.62
N VAL A 91 5.85 0.09 3.10
CA VAL A 91 6.38 -0.13 1.75
C VAL A 91 7.88 -0.41 1.81
N THR A 92 8.36 -1.14 0.83
CA THR A 92 9.78 -1.41 0.63
C THR A 92 10.17 -1.00 -0.77
N ASN A 93 11.33 -0.38 -0.90
CA ASN A 93 11.98 -0.17 -2.18
C ASN A 93 12.85 -1.41 -2.44
N VAL A 94 12.42 -2.26 -3.38
CA VAL A 94 13.12 -3.51 -3.69
C VAL A 94 14.19 -3.35 -4.77
N ASN A 95 14.47 -2.11 -5.17
CA ASN A 95 15.53 -1.85 -6.13
C ASN A 95 16.89 -2.19 -5.54
N ILE A 96 17.76 -2.69 -6.40
CA ILE A 96 19.16 -2.90 -6.04
C ILE A 96 19.91 -1.65 -6.53
N PRO A 97 20.73 -1.01 -5.68
CA PRO A 97 21.56 0.11 -6.13
C PRO A 97 22.43 -0.31 -7.31
N LYS A 98 22.35 0.45 -8.39
CA LYS A 98 23.16 0.21 -9.60
C LYS A 98 24.52 0.85 -9.42
N GLY A 99 25.57 0.04 -9.55
CA GLY A 99 26.93 0.56 -9.50
C GLY A 99 27.90 -0.49 -8.95
N PRO A 100 29.21 -0.20 -9.01
CA PRO A 100 30.20 -1.09 -8.43
C PRO A 100 30.03 -1.17 -6.93
N LEU A 101 30.26 -2.37 -6.36
CA LEU A 101 30.12 -2.67 -4.94
C LEU A 101 31.20 -2.01 -4.07
N MET A 102 31.82 -0.94 -4.51
CA MET A 102 32.84 -0.24 -3.73
C MET A 102 32.22 0.92 -2.96
N MET A 103 32.46 0.98 -1.67
CA MET A 103 32.02 2.03 -0.78
C MET A 103 32.70 3.36 -1.08
N THR A 104 32.28 4.00 -2.16
CA THR A 104 32.76 5.32 -2.56
C THR A 104 31.61 6.31 -2.46
N ASP A 105 31.91 7.61 -2.45
CA ASP A 105 30.90 8.65 -2.48
C ASP A 105 29.96 8.51 -3.69
N ASN A 106 30.44 7.88 -4.76
CA ASN A 106 29.66 7.58 -5.94
C ASN A 106 28.56 6.52 -5.68
N GLU A 107 28.78 5.57 -4.79
CA GLU A 107 27.77 4.57 -4.43
C GLU A 107 26.60 5.19 -3.73
N ARG A 108 26.86 6.12 -2.83
CA ARG A 108 25.82 6.87 -2.14
C ARG A 108 24.96 7.62 -3.14
N PHE A 109 25.58 8.22 -4.14
CA PHE A 109 24.91 8.93 -5.21
C PHE A 109 24.09 7.99 -6.10
N LEU A 110 24.62 6.79 -6.41
CA LEU A 110 23.92 5.77 -7.19
C LEU A 110 22.75 5.18 -6.42
N GLY A 111 22.89 5.01 -5.11
CA GLY A 111 21.79 4.61 -4.24
C GLY A 111 20.63 5.60 -4.29
N GLU A 112 20.93 6.89 -4.32
CA GLU A 112 19.92 7.94 -4.46
C GLU A 112 19.19 7.90 -5.81
N ARG A 113 19.87 7.46 -6.88
CA ARG A 113 19.24 7.31 -8.20
C ARG A 113 18.18 6.23 -8.24
N SER A 114 18.26 5.23 -7.36
CA SER A 114 17.26 4.18 -7.24
C SER A 114 16.21 4.50 -6.19
N LYS A 115 16.26 5.70 -5.66
CA LYS A 115 15.28 6.24 -4.71
C LYS A 115 13.91 6.35 -5.38
N ILE A 116 12.87 6.01 -4.64
CA ILE A 116 11.50 6.19 -5.07
C ILE A 116 10.93 7.44 -4.40
N ASP A 117 10.56 8.43 -5.19
CA ASP A 117 9.85 9.60 -4.70
C ASP A 117 8.36 9.34 -4.72
N ILE A 118 7.69 9.62 -3.60
CA ILE A 118 6.26 9.45 -3.45
C ILE A 118 5.64 10.81 -3.16
N TYR A 119 4.67 11.19 -3.98
CA TYR A 119 3.96 12.45 -3.85
C TYR A 119 2.55 12.20 -3.30
N ILE A 120 1.99 13.24 -2.67
CA ILE A 120 0.60 13.19 -2.22
C ILE A 120 -0.30 12.88 -3.42
N GLY A 121 -1.14 11.85 -3.27
CA GLY A 121 -2.03 11.42 -4.34
C GLY A 121 -1.48 10.32 -5.23
N ASP A 122 -0.20 9.96 -5.10
CA ASP A 122 0.33 8.81 -5.84
C ASP A 122 -0.33 7.53 -5.35
N LYS A 123 -0.77 6.71 -6.28
CA LYS A 123 -1.36 5.40 -5.96
C LYS A 123 -0.23 4.45 -5.58
N ILE A 124 -0.28 3.92 -4.36
CA ILE A 124 0.82 3.13 -3.79
C ILE A 124 0.47 1.68 -3.51
N ALA A 125 -0.80 1.37 -3.38
CA ALA A 125 -1.26 0.00 -3.11
C ALA A 125 -2.67 -0.18 -3.61
N ASN A 126 -3.11 -1.42 -3.68
CA ASN A 126 -4.51 -1.76 -3.90
C ASN A 126 -5.06 -2.46 -2.68
N ILE A 127 -6.37 -2.34 -2.48
CA ILE A 127 -7.11 -3.15 -1.52
C ILE A 127 -8.19 -3.93 -2.26
N ILE A 128 -8.27 -5.23 -1.98
CA ILE A 128 -9.29 -6.13 -2.53
C ILE A 128 -10.22 -6.54 -1.42
N LEU A 129 -11.52 -6.61 -1.72
CA LEU A 129 -12.50 -7.28 -0.87
C LEU A 129 -12.62 -8.73 -1.28
N SER A 130 -12.48 -9.63 -0.31
CA SER A 130 -12.65 -11.06 -0.52
C SER A 130 -13.66 -11.60 0.49
N PRO A 131 -14.63 -12.42 0.05
CA PRO A 131 -15.57 -13.03 0.99
C PRO A 131 -14.87 -14.03 1.91
N ILE A 132 -15.36 -14.12 3.15
CA ILE A 132 -14.85 -15.06 4.14
C ILE A 132 -15.61 -16.36 3.97
N THR A 133 -14.87 -17.48 3.84
CA THR A 133 -15.44 -18.82 3.87
C THR A 133 -15.02 -19.49 5.18
N PHE A 134 -16.01 -19.90 5.95
CA PHE A 134 -15.78 -20.59 7.22
C PHE A 134 -15.71 -22.09 7.00
N PHE A 135 -14.69 -22.70 7.58
CA PHE A 135 -14.53 -24.14 7.55
C PHE A 135 -14.73 -24.71 8.95
N SER A 136 -15.39 -25.87 9.00
CA SER A 136 -15.41 -26.67 10.21
C SER A 136 -14.08 -27.43 10.29
N PHE A 137 -13.39 -27.31 11.41
CA PHE A 137 -12.11 -27.97 11.61
C PHE A 137 -12.26 -29.11 12.60
N ASP A 138 -12.21 -30.37 12.10
CA ASP A 138 -12.23 -31.56 12.90
C ASP A 138 -10.78 -31.98 13.22
N GLY A 139 -10.32 -31.52 14.37
CA GLY A 139 -8.94 -31.77 14.72
C GLY A 139 -8.77 -32.72 15.90
#